data_4f06b127193243db4fa61a92078c4b1a
#
_entry.id   4f06b127193243db4fa61a92078c4b1a
#
_cell.length_a   1.000
_cell.length_b   1.000
_cell.length_c   1.000
_cell.angle_alpha   90.00
_cell.angle_beta   90.00
_cell.angle_gamma   90.00
#
_symmetry.space_group_name_H-M   'P 1'
#
loop_
_entity.id
_entity.type
_entity.pdbx_description
1 polymer ?
#
loop_
_entity_poly.entity_id
_entity_poly.type
_entity_poly.pdbx_seq_one_letter_code
_entity_poly.pdbx_strand_id
1 'polypeptide(L)'
;MKNKIYSFSVVCLLFLSVFASFSYGQQTSSDKLRYELFEHNLFYSTVSTDSMRYRLLFPKNYNPEEYFKRYPLVLFLHGAGERGDSSLTVKHIGAWALQEKNRENYDCFVLVPQCEKDNKWVEVDWSADAHTQPKEMSKYMSLTVELLEKLQRRLPIDSERIYLTGLSMGGYGTWDLAARYPKKFAAIVPICGGADEKTASSLATMPTWVFHGALDQTVKPQRSRNMVAALKKTGNKNVHYTEYEKVRHGSWKPAYKDEEMWKWLFEQSL
;
A
#
# COMPACT_ATOMS: atom_id res chain seq x y z
N MET A 1 58.26 51.96 43.53
CA MET A 1 57.23 52.26 42.56
C MET A 1 57.53 51.58 41.26
N LYS A 2 56.99 50.38 41.04
CA LYS A 2 56.99 49.74 39.76
C LYS A 2 55.73 48.83 39.69
N ASN A 3 54.76 49.26 38.89
CA ASN A 3 53.49 48.55 38.64
C ASN A 3 53.78 47.29 37.80
N LYS A 4 53.36 46.14 38.28
CA LYS A 4 53.29 44.91 37.50
C LYS A 4 51.86 44.73 36.99
N ILE A 5 51.73 44.78 35.69
CA ILE A 5 50.50 44.46 34.96
C ILE A 5 50.46 42.95 34.78
N TYR A 6 49.43 42.29 35.32
CA TYR A 6 49.14 40.87 35.04
C TYR A 6 48.17 40.78 33.86
N SER A 7 48.69 40.19 32.78
CA SER A 7 47.87 39.83 31.62
C SER A 7 47.06 38.55 31.94
N PHE A 8 45.75 38.65 31.91
CA PHE A 8 44.86 37.49 31.96
C PHE A 8 44.62 36.99 30.55
N SER A 9 45.19 35.84 30.19
CA SER A 9 44.86 35.14 28.97
C SER A 9 43.57 34.37 29.18
N VAL A 10 42.51 34.78 28.52
CA VAL A 10 41.24 34.04 28.46
C VAL A 10 41.38 32.96 27.38
N VAL A 11 41.43 31.72 27.80
CA VAL A 11 41.36 30.58 26.92
C VAL A 11 39.89 30.29 26.62
N CYS A 12 39.44 30.68 25.43
CA CYS A 12 38.14 30.29 24.91
C CYS A 12 38.15 28.81 24.46
N LEU A 13 37.62 27.94 25.30
CA LEU A 13 37.29 26.54 24.91
C LEU A 13 36.03 26.58 24.06
N LEU A 14 36.19 26.47 22.74
CA LEU A 14 35.10 26.19 21.79
C LEU A 14 34.66 24.76 21.97
N PHE A 15 33.53 24.52 22.64
CA PHE A 15 32.79 23.28 22.59
C PHE A 15 32.11 23.19 21.22
N LEU A 16 32.68 22.41 20.31
CA LEU A 16 31.99 21.94 19.10
C LEU A 16 30.95 20.90 19.52
N SER A 17 29.74 21.33 19.76
CA SER A 17 28.57 20.44 19.83
C SER A 17 28.22 20.00 18.42
N VAL A 18 28.61 18.77 18.08
CA VAL A 18 28.13 18.08 16.89
C VAL A 18 26.65 17.75 17.12
N PHE A 19 25.76 18.62 16.70
CA PHE A 19 24.37 18.26 16.52
C PHE A 19 24.26 17.33 15.30
N ALA A 20 24.16 16.04 15.57
CA ALA A 20 23.66 15.09 14.60
C ALA A 20 22.18 15.43 14.35
N SER A 21 21.91 16.29 13.38
CA SER A 21 20.59 16.53 12.85
C SER A 21 20.14 15.25 12.16
N PHE A 22 19.28 14.50 12.82
CA PHE A 22 18.42 13.53 12.16
C PHE A 22 17.56 14.30 11.16
N SER A 23 17.98 14.31 9.91
CA SER A 23 17.14 14.80 8.83
C SER A 23 15.97 13.83 8.65
N TYR A 24 14.87 14.08 9.36
CA TYR A 24 13.55 13.74 8.88
C TYR A 24 13.43 14.43 7.53
N GLY A 25 13.42 13.63 6.46
CA GLY A 25 13.33 14.18 5.10
C GLY A 25 12.10 15.09 5.01
N GLN A 26 12.33 16.38 4.99
CA GLN A 26 11.29 17.36 4.67
C GLN A 26 10.79 17.01 3.27
N GLN A 27 9.52 16.65 3.18
CA GLN A 27 8.83 16.47 1.92
C GLN A 27 9.00 17.76 1.12
N THR A 28 9.62 17.68 -0.05
CA THR A 28 9.87 18.87 -0.86
C THR A 28 8.55 19.49 -1.31
N SER A 29 8.52 20.80 -1.57
CA SER A 29 7.31 21.49 -2.05
C SER A 29 6.77 20.86 -3.35
N SER A 30 7.65 20.34 -4.19
CA SER A 30 7.30 19.62 -5.42
C SER A 30 6.56 18.29 -5.13
N ASP A 31 6.98 17.53 -4.12
CA ASP A 31 6.32 16.28 -3.76
C ASP A 31 4.93 16.54 -3.18
N LYS A 32 4.79 17.59 -2.36
CA LYS A 32 3.48 17.99 -1.82
C LYS A 32 2.50 18.37 -2.93
N LEU A 33 2.92 19.20 -3.89
CA LEU A 33 2.11 19.57 -5.05
C LEU A 33 1.70 18.37 -5.90
N ARG A 34 2.56 17.36 -6.05
CA ARG A 34 2.24 16.14 -6.81
C ARG A 34 1.19 15.27 -6.12
N TYR A 35 1.18 15.19 -4.78
CA TYR A 35 0.14 14.45 -4.06
C TYR A 35 -1.24 15.10 -4.14
N GLU A 36 -1.33 16.40 -4.46
CA GLU A 36 -2.60 17.10 -4.71
C GLU A 36 -3.34 16.58 -5.97
N LEU A 37 -2.67 15.83 -6.87
CA LEU A 37 -3.33 15.14 -7.98
C LEU A 37 -4.26 14.02 -7.50
N PHE A 38 -4.07 13.51 -6.29
CA PHE A 38 -5.04 12.61 -5.66
C PHE A 38 -6.19 13.44 -5.07
N GLU A 39 -7.36 13.34 -5.65
CA GLU A 39 -8.54 13.98 -5.10
C GLU A 39 -8.83 13.51 -3.67
N HIS A 40 -9.26 14.46 -2.83
CA HIS A 40 -9.67 14.21 -1.46
C HIS A 40 -11.18 14.04 -1.40
N ASN A 41 -11.63 12.86 -1.05
CA ASN A 41 -13.04 12.54 -1.08
C ASN A 41 -13.52 11.93 0.25
N LEU A 42 -14.80 12.04 0.51
CA LEU A 42 -15.50 11.39 1.61
C LEU A 42 -16.61 10.50 1.06
N PHE A 43 -16.56 9.23 1.40
CA PHE A 43 -17.57 8.24 1.09
C PHE A 43 -18.52 8.10 2.27
N TYR A 44 -19.81 8.12 2.00
CA TYR A 44 -20.88 7.76 2.94
C TYR A 44 -21.45 6.42 2.51
N SER A 45 -21.53 5.49 3.46
CA SER A 45 -22.18 4.20 3.25
C SER A 45 -23.65 4.38 2.89
N THR A 46 -24.19 3.46 2.12
CA THR A 46 -25.61 3.40 1.79
C THR A 46 -26.35 2.37 2.67
N VAL A 47 -25.57 1.56 3.41
CA VAL A 47 -26.12 0.46 4.26
C VAL A 47 -25.87 0.67 5.76
N SER A 48 -25.07 1.67 6.13
CA SER A 48 -24.82 2.06 7.52
C SER A 48 -24.70 3.58 7.66
N THR A 49 -24.51 4.07 8.88
CA THR A 49 -24.24 5.49 9.17
C THR A 49 -22.76 5.85 9.04
N ASP A 50 -21.93 4.91 8.63
CA ASP A 50 -20.49 5.08 8.56
C ASP A 50 -20.05 5.90 7.33
N SER A 51 -18.87 6.49 7.46
CA SER A 51 -18.19 7.17 6.37
C SER A 51 -16.72 6.82 6.35
N MET A 52 -16.08 7.02 5.19
CA MET A 52 -14.66 6.74 5.00
C MET A 52 -14.04 7.79 4.07
N ARG A 53 -12.95 8.39 4.49
CA ARG A 53 -12.12 9.22 3.62
C ARG A 53 -11.39 8.34 2.60
N TYR A 54 -11.22 8.85 1.40
CA TYR A 54 -10.42 8.17 0.38
C TYR A 54 -9.74 9.17 -0.55
N ARG A 55 -8.72 8.68 -1.23
CA ARG A 55 -8.01 9.40 -2.27
C ARG A 55 -8.25 8.70 -3.59
N LEU A 56 -8.40 9.48 -4.64
CA LEU A 56 -8.60 8.97 -6.00
C LEU A 56 -7.71 9.74 -6.97
N LEU A 57 -6.84 9.02 -7.67
CA LEU A 57 -6.08 9.55 -8.78
C LEU A 57 -6.78 9.11 -10.08
N PHE A 58 -7.05 10.08 -10.94
CA PHE A 58 -7.58 9.81 -12.28
C PHE A 58 -6.48 9.42 -13.26
N PRO A 59 -6.79 8.63 -14.30
CA PRO A 59 -5.89 8.40 -15.41
C PRO A 59 -5.36 9.71 -15.98
N LYS A 60 -4.13 9.73 -16.51
CA LYS A 60 -3.53 10.94 -17.10
C LYS A 60 -4.36 11.47 -18.28
N ASN A 61 -4.85 10.54 -19.10
CA ASN A 61 -5.62 10.83 -20.29
C ASN A 61 -7.13 10.60 -20.09
N TYR A 62 -7.61 10.82 -18.86
CA TYR A 62 -9.03 10.71 -18.58
C TYR A 62 -9.83 11.79 -19.32
N ASN A 63 -10.76 11.34 -20.16
CA ASN A 63 -11.67 12.22 -20.85
C ASN A 63 -13.11 11.73 -20.62
N PRO A 64 -13.97 12.50 -19.92
CA PRO A 64 -15.34 12.10 -19.64
C PRO A 64 -16.23 12.02 -20.90
N GLU A 65 -15.79 12.59 -22.03
CA GLU A 65 -16.50 12.54 -23.32
C GLU A 65 -16.21 11.26 -24.11
N GLU A 66 -15.18 10.49 -23.71
CA GLU A 66 -14.85 9.20 -24.32
C GLU A 66 -15.64 8.05 -23.69
N TYR A 67 -16.93 7.98 -23.93
CA TYR A 67 -17.87 7.06 -23.26
C TYR A 67 -17.54 5.57 -23.39
N PHE A 68 -16.79 5.17 -24.40
CA PHE A 68 -16.42 3.76 -24.64
C PHE A 68 -15.09 3.37 -24.04
N LYS A 69 -14.24 4.33 -23.68
CA LYS A 69 -12.94 4.06 -23.09
C LYS A 69 -13.10 3.59 -21.64
N ARG A 70 -12.45 2.49 -21.30
CA ARG A 70 -12.39 1.95 -19.96
C ARG A 70 -10.95 1.93 -19.46
N TYR A 71 -10.76 2.21 -18.20
CA TYR A 71 -9.43 2.32 -17.58
C TYR A 71 -9.26 1.29 -16.48
N PRO A 72 -8.09 0.66 -16.35
CA PRO A 72 -7.77 -0.17 -15.20
C PRO A 72 -7.91 0.61 -13.88
N LEU A 73 -8.06 -0.13 -12.77
CA LEU A 73 -8.02 0.45 -11.44
C LEU A 73 -7.05 -0.32 -10.55
N VAL A 74 -6.19 0.40 -9.85
CA VAL A 74 -5.36 -0.13 -8.76
C VAL A 74 -5.99 0.26 -7.42
N LEU A 75 -6.46 -0.72 -6.65
CA LEU A 75 -6.87 -0.53 -5.26
C LEU A 75 -5.66 -0.75 -4.35
N PHE A 76 -5.28 0.28 -3.59
CA PHE A 76 -4.15 0.24 -2.68
C PHE A 76 -4.60 0.32 -1.22
N LEU A 77 -4.20 -0.66 -0.42
CA LEU A 77 -4.44 -0.70 1.02
C LEU A 77 -3.15 -0.34 1.78
N HIS A 78 -3.19 0.77 2.52
CA HIS A 78 -2.05 1.30 3.25
C HIS A 78 -1.70 0.48 4.51
N GLY A 79 -0.53 0.71 5.08
CA GLY A 79 -0.06 0.10 6.32
C GLY A 79 -0.64 0.74 7.59
N ALA A 80 -0.30 0.17 8.73
CA ALA A 80 -0.79 0.67 10.02
C ALA A 80 -0.28 2.08 10.37
N GLY A 81 0.90 2.46 9.87
CA GLY A 81 1.50 3.78 10.10
C GLY A 81 0.77 4.95 9.42
N GLU A 82 -0.04 4.66 8.40
CA GLU A 82 -0.78 5.65 7.62
C GLU A 82 -2.23 5.83 8.09
N ARG A 83 -2.65 5.12 9.15
CA ARG A 83 -4.02 5.19 9.69
C ARG A 83 -4.36 6.59 10.20
N GLY A 84 -5.57 7.04 9.88
CA GLY A 84 -6.13 8.31 10.38
C GLY A 84 -5.48 9.58 9.83
N ASP A 85 -4.38 9.48 9.09
CA ASP A 85 -3.69 10.61 8.47
C ASP A 85 -3.77 10.58 6.96
N SER A 86 -4.67 11.38 6.41
CA SER A 86 -4.90 11.45 4.97
C SER A 86 -3.71 11.98 4.17
N SER A 87 -2.75 12.66 4.80
CA SER A 87 -1.55 13.16 4.12
C SER A 87 -0.55 12.03 3.83
N LEU A 88 -0.52 10.99 4.69
CA LEU A 88 0.38 9.85 4.57
C LEU A 88 -0.20 8.72 3.72
N THR A 89 -1.52 8.64 3.56
CA THR A 89 -2.23 7.53 2.92
C THR A 89 -1.67 7.19 1.55
N VAL A 90 -1.35 8.17 0.74
CA VAL A 90 -0.84 8.00 -0.64
C VAL A 90 0.68 7.90 -0.72
N LYS A 91 1.41 8.07 0.37
CA LYS A 91 2.88 8.19 0.39
C LYS A 91 3.59 7.09 -0.39
N HIS A 92 3.20 5.84 -0.19
CA HIS A 92 3.91 4.70 -0.76
C HIS A 92 3.49 4.41 -2.20
N ILE A 93 2.19 4.40 -2.48
CA ILE A 93 1.69 4.19 -3.83
C ILE A 93 1.93 5.42 -4.71
N GLY A 94 1.85 6.61 -4.15
CA GLY A 94 2.08 7.86 -4.86
C GLY A 94 3.52 7.98 -5.38
N ALA A 95 4.48 7.39 -4.70
CA ALA A 95 5.86 7.34 -5.16
C ALA A 95 6.02 6.64 -6.52
N TRP A 96 5.12 5.74 -6.87
CA TRP A 96 5.02 5.11 -8.18
C TRP A 96 4.01 5.83 -9.08
N ALA A 97 2.77 6.01 -8.59
CA ALA A 97 1.63 6.48 -9.38
C ALA A 97 1.79 7.90 -9.94
N LEU A 98 2.64 8.73 -9.31
CA LEU A 98 2.86 10.12 -9.72
C LEU A 98 4.09 10.32 -10.61
N GLN A 99 4.83 9.25 -10.93
CA GLN A 99 5.90 9.34 -11.92
C GLN A 99 5.30 9.48 -13.31
N GLU A 100 5.79 10.44 -14.08
CA GLU A 100 5.29 10.74 -15.42
C GLU A 100 5.32 9.50 -16.33
N LYS A 101 6.45 8.79 -16.37
CA LYS A 101 6.62 7.53 -17.09
C LYS A 101 5.52 6.51 -16.74
N ASN A 102 5.19 6.37 -15.45
CA ASN A 102 4.20 5.39 -15.00
C ASN A 102 2.78 5.83 -15.38
N ARG A 103 2.49 7.12 -15.29
CA ARG A 103 1.20 7.68 -15.71
C ARG A 103 0.97 7.56 -17.23
N GLU A 104 2.04 7.55 -18.01
CA GLU A 104 1.98 7.32 -19.46
C GLU A 104 1.81 5.85 -19.81
N ASN A 105 2.59 4.97 -19.16
CA ASN A 105 2.58 3.54 -19.44
C ASN A 105 1.35 2.82 -18.85
N TYR A 106 0.85 3.31 -17.71
CA TYR A 106 -0.22 2.70 -16.92
C TYR A 106 -1.32 3.71 -16.64
N ASP A 107 -2.05 4.10 -17.69
CA ASP A 107 -3.14 5.08 -17.63
C ASP A 107 -4.34 4.47 -16.88
N CYS A 108 -4.35 4.61 -15.55
CA CYS A 108 -5.28 3.93 -14.65
C CYS A 108 -5.81 4.84 -13.53
N PHE A 109 -6.95 4.46 -12.94
CA PHE A 109 -7.37 4.97 -11.65
C PHE A 109 -6.52 4.35 -10.53
N VAL A 110 -6.19 5.15 -9.50
CA VAL A 110 -5.63 4.62 -8.26
C VAL A 110 -6.54 5.03 -7.10
N LEU A 111 -7.16 4.02 -6.47
CA LEU A 111 -8.05 4.19 -5.34
C LEU A 111 -7.32 3.85 -4.03
N VAL A 112 -7.34 4.78 -3.09
CA VAL A 112 -6.68 4.66 -1.80
C VAL A 112 -7.68 4.99 -0.69
N PRO A 113 -8.42 4.00 -0.16
CA PRO A 113 -9.27 4.19 1.00
C PRO A 113 -8.44 4.45 2.26
N GLN A 114 -9.01 5.17 3.23
CA GLN A 114 -8.38 5.50 4.50
C GLN A 114 -8.99 4.66 5.62
N CYS A 115 -8.17 3.79 6.23
CA CYS A 115 -8.50 3.16 7.50
C CYS A 115 -8.17 4.14 8.64
N GLU A 116 -9.12 4.39 9.52
CA GLU A 116 -8.94 5.32 10.63
C GLU A 116 -8.08 4.72 11.75
N LYS A 117 -7.60 5.61 12.63
CA LYS A 117 -6.82 5.23 13.81
C LYS A 117 -7.57 4.17 14.62
N ASP A 118 -6.81 3.25 15.19
CA ASP A 118 -7.31 2.14 16.04
C ASP A 118 -8.19 1.10 15.31
N ASN A 119 -8.29 1.19 13.99
CA ASN A 119 -8.98 0.21 13.14
C ASN A 119 -7.97 -0.57 12.27
N LYS A 120 -8.45 -1.66 11.65
CA LYS A 120 -7.67 -2.54 10.80
C LYS A 120 -8.43 -2.86 9.52
N TRP A 121 -7.68 -3.27 8.46
CA TRP A 121 -8.30 -3.89 7.29
C TRP A 121 -8.86 -5.28 7.61
N VAL A 122 -8.17 -6.02 8.51
CA VAL A 122 -8.58 -7.34 8.99
C VAL A 122 -8.35 -7.41 10.49
N GLU A 123 -9.36 -7.83 11.24
CA GLU A 123 -9.32 -7.93 12.71
C GLU A 123 -8.56 -9.19 13.16
N VAL A 124 -7.24 -9.17 12.99
CA VAL A 124 -6.33 -10.27 13.38
C VAL A 124 -5.10 -9.75 14.12
N ASP A 125 -4.43 -10.65 14.82
CA ASP A 125 -3.13 -10.38 15.43
C ASP A 125 -2.03 -10.56 14.39
N TRP A 126 -1.34 -9.47 14.07
CA TRP A 126 -0.25 -9.46 13.08
C TRP A 126 1.05 -10.11 13.58
N SER A 127 1.21 -10.26 14.91
CA SER A 127 2.37 -10.89 15.53
C SER A 127 2.25 -12.42 15.58
N ALA A 128 1.03 -12.96 15.45
CA ALA A 128 0.76 -14.39 15.49
C ALA A 128 1.38 -15.13 14.29
N ASP A 129 1.78 -16.37 14.50
CA ASP A 129 2.35 -17.23 13.45
C ASP A 129 1.32 -17.64 12.39
N ALA A 130 0.05 -17.67 12.76
CA ALA A 130 -1.09 -17.97 11.89
C ALA A 130 -2.35 -17.23 12.39
N HIS A 131 -3.36 -17.13 11.54
CA HIS A 131 -4.69 -16.71 11.94
C HIS A 131 -5.74 -17.43 11.10
N THR A 132 -6.96 -17.46 11.58
CA THR A 132 -8.11 -17.83 10.78
C THR A 132 -8.76 -16.56 10.23
N GLN A 133 -9.17 -16.58 8.96
CA GLN A 133 -9.91 -15.46 8.37
C GLN A 133 -11.18 -15.18 9.20
N PRO A 134 -11.37 -13.94 9.68
CA PRO A 134 -12.60 -13.59 10.40
C PRO A 134 -13.83 -13.83 9.53
N LYS A 135 -14.92 -14.30 10.12
CA LYS A 135 -16.18 -14.52 9.40
C LYS A 135 -16.67 -13.23 8.75
N GLU A 136 -16.69 -12.15 9.52
CA GLU A 136 -17.13 -10.83 9.06
C GLU A 136 -15.92 -9.99 8.62
N MET A 137 -16.14 -9.15 7.62
CA MET A 137 -15.17 -8.12 7.24
C MET A 137 -15.10 -7.05 8.34
N SER A 138 -13.94 -6.42 8.48
CA SER A 138 -13.85 -5.19 9.27
C SER A 138 -14.72 -4.09 8.68
N LYS A 139 -15.08 -3.11 9.50
CA LYS A 139 -15.83 -1.94 9.06
C LYS A 139 -15.18 -1.26 7.84
N TYR A 140 -13.88 -0.98 7.89
CA TYR A 140 -13.20 -0.28 6.80
C TYR A 140 -13.01 -1.13 5.55
N MET A 141 -12.93 -2.44 5.68
CA MET A 141 -12.93 -3.33 4.53
C MET A 141 -14.31 -3.35 3.86
N SER A 142 -15.40 -3.42 4.63
CA SER A 142 -16.77 -3.35 4.11
C SER A 142 -17.03 -2.04 3.37
N LEU A 143 -16.63 -0.91 3.95
CA LEU A 143 -16.72 0.41 3.31
C LEU A 143 -15.89 0.50 2.02
N THR A 144 -14.72 -0.17 1.98
CA THR A 144 -13.88 -0.22 0.78
C THR A 144 -14.55 -0.96 -0.36
N VAL A 145 -15.20 -2.08 -0.08
CA VAL A 145 -15.97 -2.84 -1.08
C VAL A 145 -17.12 -2.00 -1.63
N GLU A 146 -17.91 -1.40 -0.75
CA GLU A 146 -19.05 -0.57 -1.12
C GLU A 146 -18.61 0.66 -1.96
N LEU A 147 -17.50 1.29 -1.57
CA LEU A 147 -16.90 2.39 -2.33
C LEU A 147 -16.45 1.94 -3.72
N LEU A 148 -15.72 0.82 -3.82
CA LEU A 148 -15.27 0.29 -5.10
C LEU A 148 -16.45 0.02 -6.05
N GLU A 149 -17.51 -0.61 -5.56
CA GLU A 149 -18.73 -0.86 -6.34
C GLU A 149 -19.43 0.43 -6.78
N LYS A 150 -19.47 1.45 -5.92
CA LYS A 150 -20.01 2.77 -6.26
C LYS A 150 -19.20 3.43 -7.38
N LEU A 151 -17.87 3.38 -7.30
CA LEU A 151 -17.00 3.95 -8.32
C LEU A 151 -17.09 3.20 -9.64
N GLN A 152 -17.17 1.86 -9.64
CA GLN A 152 -17.38 1.06 -10.84
C GLN A 152 -18.69 1.42 -11.59
N ARG A 153 -19.73 1.84 -10.87
CA ARG A 153 -20.99 2.31 -11.47
C ARG A 153 -20.93 3.74 -12.01
N ARG A 154 -19.99 4.55 -11.53
CA ARG A 154 -19.92 6.00 -11.83
C ARG A 154 -18.82 6.40 -12.78
N LEU A 155 -17.74 5.65 -12.78
CA LEU A 155 -16.53 5.93 -13.54
C LEU A 155 -16.30 4.84 -14.58
N PRO A 156 -15.64 5.14 -15.70
CA PRO A 156 -15.35 4.18 -16.75
C PRO A 156 -14.22 3.23 -16.36
N ILE A 157 -14.41 2.52 -15.23
CA ILE A 157 -13.48 1.51 -14.75
C ILE A 157 -13.69 0.23 -15.55
N ASP A 158 -12.57 -0.36 -15.99
CA ASP A 158 -12.55 -1.67 -16.61
C ASP A 158 -12.70 -2.75 -15.55
N SER A 159 -13.83 -3.44 -15.53
CA SER A 159 -14.13 -4.48 -14.54
C SER A 159 -13.21 -5.71 -14.65
N GLU A 160 -12.61 -5.94 -15.82
CA GLU A 160 -11.69 -7.05 -16.05
C GLU A 160 -10.26 -6.73 -15.63
N ARG A 161 -9.95 -5.45 -15.37
CA ARG A 161 -8.61 -4.98 -15.00
C ARG A 161 -8.62 -4.18 -13.70
N ILE A 162 -9.11 -4.80 -12.64
CA ILE A 162 -9.03 -4.28 -11.29
C ILE A 162 -7.94 -5.04 -10.55
N TYR A 163 -6.95 -4.32 -10.06
CA TYR A 163 -5.79 -4.86 -9.35
C TYR A 163 -5.83 -4.47 -7.88
N LEU A 164 -5.37 -5.35 -7.01
CA LEU A 164 -5.34 -5.12 -5.57
C LEU A 164 -3.92 -5.27 -5.02
N THR A 165 -3.45 -4.26 -4.31
CA THR A 165 -2.16 -4.30 -3.62
C THR A 165 -2.25 -3.62 -2.26
N GLY A 166 -1.33 -3.97 -1.38
CA GLY A 166 -1.22 -3.35 -0.07
C GLY A 166 0.00 -3.85 0.69
N LEU A 167 0.41 -3.07 1.68
CA LEU A 167 1.61 -3.34 2.45
C LEU A 167 1.30 -3.54 3.94
N SER A 168 2.01 -4.46 4.62
CA SER A 168 1.89 -4.70 6.05
C SER A 168 0.43 -4.98 6.44
N MET A 169 -0.21 -4.16 7.25
CA MET A 169 -1.66 -4.22 7.52
C MET A 169 -2.48 -4.29 6.21
N GLY A 170 -2.11 -3.53 5.19
CA GLY A 170 -2.73 -3.58 3.86
C GLY A 170 -2.41 -4.86 3.09
N GLY A 171 -1.26 -5.49 3.35
CA GLY A 171 -0.93 -6.81 2.83
C GLY A 171 -1.86 -7.90 3.37
N TYR A 172 -2.21 -7.84 4.66
CA TYR A 172 -3.28 -8.68 5.24
C TYR A 172 -4.62 -8.40 4.57
N GLY A 173 -4.96 -7.11 4.40
CA GLY A 173 -6.18 -6.69 3.71
C GLY A 173 -6.25 -7.19 2.27
N THR A 174 -5.12 -7.19 1.55
CA THR A 174 -5.02 -7.70 0.18
C THR A 174 -5.38 -9.18 0.11
N TRP A 175 -4.81 -9.99 1.00
CA TRP A 175 -5.14 -11.42 1.07
C TRP A 175 -6.60 -11.66 1.44
N ASP A 176 -7.09 -11.01 2.50
CA ASP A 176 -8.46 -11.19 3.00
C ASP A 176 -9.49 -10.81 1.94
N LEU A 177 -9.34 -9.64 1.32
CA LEU A 177 -10.28 -9.14 0.34
C LEU A 177 -10.30 -9.99 -0.93
N ALA A 178 -9.13 -10.40 -1.42
CA ALA A 178 -9.05 -11.29 -2.58
C ALA A 178 -9.70 -12.66 -2.32
N ALA A 179 -9.49 -13.23 -1.12
CA ALA A 179 -10.08 -14.52 -0.77
C ALA A 179 -11.61 -14.46 -0.67
N ARG A 180 -12.18 -13.31 -0.26
CA ARG A 180 -13.64 -13.09 -0.21
C ARG A 180 -14.25 -12.83 -1.58
N TYR A 181 -13.50 -12.18 -2.47
CA TYR A 181 -13.96 -11.77 -3.80
C TYR A 181 -13.01 -12.24 -4.90
N PRO A 182 -12.79 -13.57 -5.07
CA PRO A 182 -11.76 -14.11 -5.97
C PRO A 182 -12.00 -13.84 -7.45
N LYS A 183 -13.20 -13.37 -7.82
CA LYS A 183 -13.55 -13.00 -9.21
C LYS A 183 -13.63 -11.48 -9.42
N LYS A 184 -13.19 -10.67 -8.44
CA LYS A 184 -13.24 -9.20 -8.53
C LYS A 184 -11.93 -8.60 -9.01
N PHE A 185 -10.82 -9.30 -8.82
CA PHE A 185 -9.48 -8.80 -9.11
C PHE A 185 -8.78 -9.64 -10.16
N ALA A 186 -8.21 -8.97 -11.15
CA ALA A 186 -7.41 -9.62 -12.19
C ALA A 186 -6.09 -10.17 -11.65
N ALA A 187 -5.50 -9.48 -10.68
CA ALA A 187 -4.30 -9.93 -9.97
C ALA A 187 -4.14 -9.22 -8.62
N ILE A 188 -3.32 -9.81 -7.74
CA ILE A 188 -3.01 -9.24 -6.43
C ILE A 188 -1.52 -9.18 -6.15
N VAL A 189 -1.10 -8.13 -5.43
CA VAL A 189 0.28 -7.94 -4.97
C VAL A 189 0.29 -7.66 -3.46
N PRO A 190 0.20 -8.69 -2.61
CA PRO A 190 0.33 -8.53 -1.16
C PRO A 190 1.79 -8.40 -0.75
N ILE A 191 2.12 -7.36 0.04
CA ILE A 191 3.48 -7.07 0.47
C ILE A 191 3.58 -7.14 1.99
N CYS A 192 4.54 -7.94 2.51
CA CYS A 192 4.83 -8.17 3.94
C CYS A 192 3.57 -8.31 4.81
N GLY A 193 2.59 -9.05 4.32
CA GLY A 193 1.36 -9.40 5.03
C GLY A 193 1.28 -10.89 5.34
N GLY A 194 0.15 -11.30 5.92
CA GLY A 194 -0.16 -12.70 6.20
C GLY A 194 -1.60 -13.03 5.82
N ALA A 195 -1.86 -14.31 5.59
CA ALA A 195 -3.19 -14.83 5.24
C ALA A 195 -3.58 -16.02 6.13
N ASP A 196 -4.82 -16.45 6.03
CA ASP A 196 -5.25 -17.79 6.44
C ASP A 196 -4.97 -18.73 5.27
N GLU A 197 -4.07 -19.68 5.43
CA GLU A 197 -3.67 -20.61 4.39
C GLU A 197 -4.84 -21.48 3.88
N LYS A 198 -5.90 -21.63 4.69
CA LYS A 198 -7.12 -22.35 4.29
C LYS A 198 -7.88 -21.65 3.17
N THR A 199 -7.67 -20.35 3.00
CA THR A 199 -8.29 -19.58 1.92
C THR A 199 -7.60 -19.77 0.56
N ALA A 200 -6.48 -20.47 0.49
CA ALA A 200 -5.73 -20.68 -0.75
C ALA A 200 -6.57 -21.31 -1.86
N SER A 201 -7.54 -22.19 -1.51
CA SER A 201 -8.43 -22.83 -2.49
C SER A 201 -9.31 -21.83 -3.25
N SER A 202 -9.76 -20.75 -2.60
CA SER A 202 -10.54 -19.68 -3.25
C SER A 202 -9.69 -18.84 -4.23
N LEU A 203 -8.38 -18.87 -4.07
CA LEU A 203 -7.39 -18.16 -4.88
C LEU A 203 -6.64 -19.06 -5.87
N ALA A 204 -7.15 -20.25 -6.15
CA ALA A 204 -6.47 -21.27 -6.97
C ALA A 204 -6.14 -20.81 -8.40
N THR A 205 -6.84 -19.82 -8.93
CA THR A 205 -6.61 -19.25 -10.27
C THR A 205 -6.13 -17.79 -10.23
N MET A 206 -6.03 -17.18 -9.02
CA MET A 206 -5.69 -15.77 -8.85
C MET A 206 -4.20 -15.53 -9.18
N PRO A 207 -3.87 -14.74 -10.20
CA PRO A 207 -2.52 -14.27 -10.43
C PRO A 207 -2.02 -13.48 -9.20
N THR A 208 -0.88 -13.90 -8.64
CA THR A 208 -0.42 -13.40 -7.35
C THR A 208 1.10 -13.19 -7.36
N TRP A 209 1.57 -12.00 -7.03
CA TRP A 209 2.98 -11.75 -6.78
C TRP A 209 3.21 -11.24 -5.35
N VAL A 210 3.84 -12.06 -4.55
CA VAL A 210 4.05 -11.81 -3.11
C VAL A 210 5.46 -11.24 -2.88
N PHE A 211 5.57 -10.22 -2.04
CA PHE A 211 6.86 -9.64 -1.65
C PHE A 211 7.03 -9.66 -0.13
N HIS A 212 8.24 -9.99 0.33
CA HIS A 212 8.58 -9.94 1.76
C HIS A 212 10.07 -9.64 1.97
N GLY A 213 10.44 -9.12 3.14
CA GLY A 213 11.82 -9.01 3.56
C GLY A 213 12.22 -10.19 4.44
N ALA A 214 13.31 -10.89 4.12
CA ALA A 214 13.77 -12.06 4.89
C ALA A 214 14.10 -11.77 6.36
N LEU A 215 14.46 -10.50 6.67
CA LEU A 215 14.79 -10.03 8.01
C LEU A 215 13.63 -9.29 8.70
N ASP A 216 12.39 -9.46 8.22
CA ASP A 216 11.22 -8.84 8.82
C ASP A 216 10.91 -9.43 10.19
N GLN A 217 10.95 -8.58 11.23
CA GLN A 217 10.65 -8.92 12.62
C GLN A 217 9.26 -8.41 13.06
N THR A 218 8.58 -7.65 12.22
CA THR A 218 7.24 -7.09 12.50
C THR A 218 6.16 -8.06 12.03
N VAL A 219 6.29 -8.53 10.77
CA VAL A 219 5.48 -9.60 10.21
C VAL A 219 6.43 -10.69 9.72
N LYS A 220 6.36 -11.87 10.32
CA LYS A 220 7.29 -12.96 10.02
C LYS A 220 7.20 -13.36 8.54
N PRO A 221 8.34 -13.47 7.80
CA PRO A 221 8.35 -13.89 6.39
C PRO A 221 7.68 -15.24 6.17
N GLN A 222 7.67 -16.08 7.22
CA GLN A 222 7.00 -17.38 7.21
C GLN A 222 5.51 -17.27 6.82
N ARG A 223 4.84 -16.15 7.16
CA ARG A 223 3.45 -15.90 6.79
C ARG A 223 3.24 -15.88 5.26
N SER A 224 4.13 -15.20 4.54
CA SER A 224 4.12 -15.20 3.06
C SER A 224 4.55 -16.53 2.49
N ARG A 225 5.60 -17.16 3.03
CA ARG A 225 6.07 -18.47 2.58
C ARG A 225 4.98 -19.54 2.68
N ASN A 226 4.25 -19.57 3.81
CA ASN A 226 3.15 -20.49 4.04
C ASN A 226 2.03 -20.31 3.01
N MET A 227 1.59 -19.07 2.80
CA MET A 227 0.51 -18.79 1.84
C MET A 227 0.91 -19.11 0.40
N VAL A 228 2.15 -18.77 0.00
CA VAL A 228 2.71 -19.14 -1.32
C VAL A 228 2.75 -20.66 -1.49
N ALA A 229 3.19 -21.39 -0.47
CA ALA A 229 3.19 -22.85 -0.49
C ALA A 229 1.77 -23.44 -0.60
N ALA A 230 0.81 -22.84 0.13
CA ALA A 230 -0.59 -23.25 0.07
C ALA A 230 -1.18 -23.00 -1.34
N LEU A 231 -0.94 -21.83 -1.94
CA LEU A 231 -1.37 -21.54 -3.32
C LEU A 231 -0.76 -22.50 -4.34
N LYS A 232 0.53 -22.78 -4.26
CA LYS A 232 1.18 -23.74 -5.16
C LYS A 232 0.57 -25.15 -5.04
N LYS A 233 0.16 -25.55 -3.83
CA LYS A 233 -0.54 -26.84 -3.60
C LYS A 233 -1.93 -26.91 -4.26
N THR A 234 -2.60 -25.76 -4.49
CA THR A 234 -3.87 -25.74 -5.24
C THR A 234 -3.69 -25.97 -6.74
N GLY A 235 -2.45 -25.98 -7.23
CA GLY A 235 -2.13 -26.06 -8.66
C GLY A 235 -2.04 -24.69 -9.34
N ASN A 236 -2.13 -23.59 -8.60
CA ASN A 236 -1.97 -22.24 -9.15
C ASN A 236 -0.55 -22.06 -9.73
N LYS A 237 -0.47 -21.86 -11.04
CA LYS A 237 0.79 -21.71 -11.79
C LYS A 237 1.24 -20.25 -11.90
N ASN A 238 0.36 -19.29 -11.60
CA ASN A 238 0.64 -17.86 -11.69
C ASN A 238 0.88 -17.26 -10.29
N VAL A 239 1.81 -17.88 -9.54
CA VAL A 239 2.22 -17.43 -8.20
C VAL A 239 3.71 -17.13 -8.19
N HIS A 240 4.05 -15.86 -8.03
CA HIS A 240 5.41 -15.36 -7.91
C HIS A 240 5.69 -15.00 -6.45
N TYR A 241 6.92 -15.21 -6.00
CA TYR A 241 7.39 -14.81 -4.67
C TYR A 241 8.79 -14.21 -4.75
N THR A 242 8.92 -12.98 -4.31
CA THR A 242 10.19 -12.29 -4.17
C THR A 242 10.47 -12.03 -2.70
N GLU A 243 11.52 -12.65 -2.17
CA GLU A 243 12.00 -12.43 -0.82
C GLU A 243 13.33 -11.68 -0.86
N TYR A 244 13.36 -10.49 -0.28
CA TYR A 244 14.56 -9.66 -0.26
C TYR A 244 15.44 -10.03 0.93
N GLU A 245 16.55 -10.70 0.70
CA GLU A 245 17.45 -11.28 1.73
C GLU A 245 17.90 -10.28 2.82
N LYS A 246 18.19 -9.03 2.44
CA LYS A 246 18.73 -8.00 3.34
C LYS A 246 17.70 -6.97 3.80
N VAL A 247 16.42 -7.18 3.50
CA VAL A 247 15.35 -6.24 3.82
C VAL A 247 14.58 -6.70 5.05
N ARG A 248 14.33 -5.75 5.96
CA ARG A 248 13.42 -5.91 7.10
C ARG A 248 11.98 -5.64 6.66
N HIS A 249 11.13 -5.09 7.55
CA HIS A 249 9.70 -4.86 7.27
C HIS A 249 9.42 -3.97 6.04
N GLY A 250 10.32 -3.09 5.63
CA GLY A 250 10.13 -2.11 4.55
C GLY A 250 10.20 -2.67 3.11
N SER A 251 9.83 -3.93 2.87
CA SER A 251 9.92 -4.59 1.55
C SER A 251 9.07 -3.94 0.44
N TRP A 252 8.08 -3.12 0.78
CA TRP A 252 7.32 -2.34 -0.21
C TRP A 252 8.15 -1.29 -0.94
N LYS A 253 9.27 -0.83 -0.32
CA LYS A 253 10.14 0.17 -0.96
C LYS A 253 10.80 -0.35 -2.23
N PRO A 254 11.47 -1.51 -2.25
CA PRO A 254 11.96 -2.12 -3.48
C PRO A 254 10.81 -2.69 -4.33
N ALA A 255 9.76 -3.28 -3.76
CA ALA A 255 8.67 -3.89 -4.52
C ALA A 255 7.94 -2.88 -5.42
N TYR A 256 7.56 -1.70 -4.91
CA TYR A 256 6.91 -0.67 -5.73
C TYR A 256 7.85 0.07 -6.70
N LYS A 257 9.15 -0.19 -6.63
CA LYS A 257 10.12 0.28 -7.63
C LYS A 257 10.40 -0.75 -8.72
N ASP A 258 9.91 -1.97 -8.56
CA ASP A 258 10.12 -3.07 -9.48
C ASP A 258 9.23 -2.86 -10.72
N GLU A 259 9.85 -2.50 -11.85
CA GLU A 259 9.14 -2.25 -13.11
C GLU A 259 8.55 -3.55 -13.68
N GLU A 260 9.19 -4.70 -13.45
CA GLU A 260 8.69 -5.99 -13.92
C GLU A 260 7.41 -6.40 -13.18
N MET A 261 7.31 -6.08 -11.88
CA MET A 261 6.08 -6.32 -11.12
C MET A 261 4.91 -5.52 -11.70
N TRP A 262 5.11 -4.24 -12.01
CA TRP A 262 4.06 -3.40 -12.58
C TRP A 262 3.67 -3.85 -13.98
N LYS A 263 4.64 -4.16 -14.83
CA LYS A 263 4.40 -4.70 -16.16
C LYS A 263 3.58 -5.99 -16.08
N TRP A 264 4.03 -6.95 -15.27
CA TRP A 264 3.31 -8.20 -15.04
C TRP A 264 1.87 -7.96 -14.53
N LEU A 265 1.69 -7.03 -13.57
CA LEU A 265 0.37 -6.72 -12.99
C LEU A 265 -0.61 -6.25 -14.08
N PHE A 266 -0.19 -5.31 -14.92
CA PHE A 266 -1.05 -4.73 -15.96
C PHE A 266 -1.25 -5.63 -17.19
N GLU A 267 -0.52 -6.74 -17.30
CA GLU A 267 -0.74 -7.80 -18.29
C GLU A 267 -1.85 -8.78 -17.86
N GLN A 268 -2.33 -8.73 -16.61
CA GLN A 268 -3.37 -9.63 -16.12
C GLN A 268 -4.77 -9.08 -16.40
N SER A 269 -5.71 -9.97 -16.70
CA SER A 269 -7.15 -9.68 -16.82
C SER A 269 -7.96 -10.86 -16.29
N LEU A 270 -9.22 -10.63 -15.92
CA LEU A 270 -10.17 -11.68 -15.52
C LEU A 270 -10.54 -12.56 -16.70
#